data_344aae5863b2fe23cbe7c517515c4c2a
#
_entry.id   344aae5863b2fe23cbe7c517515c4c2a
#
_cell.length_a   1.000
_cell.length_b   1.000
_cell.length_c   1.000
_cell.angle_alpha   90.00
_cell.angle_beta   90.00
_cell.angle_gamma   90.00
#
_symmetry.space_group_name_H-M   'P 1'
#
loop_
_entity.id
_entity.type
_entity.pdbx_description
1 polymer ?
#
loop_
_entity_poly.entity_id
_entity_poly.type
_entity_poly.pdbx_seq_one_letter_code
_entity_poly.pdbx_strand_id
1 'polypeptide(L)'
;KMGSAIANIVELAGAHVQIVNRSATPSKDHPNATYSVLGDDLTGDLVVFAIPYGAYSSILGHYRNRLGGKVVIDISNPIDFTTYEQPEALRNSSTALELAKQLPQDVGVLKAFNANLADTLITRTNGTTTTTVLFAGDHAEGKIALTDLLKAAGLRAVDAGPLQRSRQLEAIGFLQMVLASSGKTRFESGFTLLP
;
A
#
# COMPACT_ATOMS: atom_id res chain seq x y z
N LYS A 1 -3.53 -10.95 -2.99
CA LYS A 1 -2.24 -10.87 -3.71
C LYS A 1 -1.36 -9.70 -3.20
N MET A 2 -1.83 -8.43 -3.23
CA MET A 2 -1.00 -7.28 -2.82
C MET A 2 -0.55 -7.38 -1.36
N GLY A 3 -1.45 -7.65 -0.42
CA GLY A 3 -1.08 -7.78 0.99
C GLY A 3 -0.01 -8.84 1.25
N SER A 4 -0.11 -10.00 0.59
CA SER A 4 0.90 -11.05 0.69
C SER A 4 2.24 -10.64 0.06
N ALA A 5 2.23 -9.92 -1.08
CA ALA A 5 3.45 -9.40 -1.69
C ALA A 5 4.16 -8.39 -0.77
N ILE A 6 3.40 -7.53 -0.09
CA ILE A 6 3.94 -6.56 0.86
C ILE A 6 4.46 -7.28 2.13
N ALA A 7 3.74 -8.28 2.64
CA ALA A 7 4.22 -9.09 3.76
C ALA A 7 5.57 -9.75 3.44
N ASN A 8 5.73 -10.31 2.24
CA ASN A 8 7.00 -10.86 1.76
C ASN A 8 8.13 -9.81 1.72
N ILE A 9 7.84 -8.57 1.31
CA ILE A 9 8.81 -7.47 1.34
C ILE A 9 9.27 -7.18 2.78
N VAL A 10 8.34 -7.16 3.74
CA VAL A 10 8.66 -6.91 5.15
C VAL A 10 9.52 -8.03 5.73
N GLU A 11 9.18 -9.30 5.44
CA GLU A 11 10.00 -10.46 5.83
C GLU A 11 11.40 -10.44 5.22
N LEU A 12 11.53 -10.09 3.93
CA LEU A 12 12.81 -9.94 3.24
C LEU A 12 13.67 -8.81 3.82
N ALA A 13 13.05 -7.76 4.33
CA ALA A 13 13.74 -6.68 5.04
C ALA A 13 14.20 -7.10 6.45
N GLY A 14 13.87 -8.30 6.92
CA GLY A 14 14.18 -8.78 8.26
C GLY A 14 13.28 -8.21 9.35
N ALA A 15 12.16 -7.58 8.97
CA ALA A 15 11.20 -7.02 9.91
C ALA A 15 10.08 -8.02 10.25
N HIS A 16 9.45 -7.83 11.42
CA HIS A 16 8.34 -8.67 11.85
C HIS A 16 7.03 -8.26 11.14
N VAL A 17 6.25 -9.25 10.74
CA VAL A 17 4.94 -9.06 10.10
C VAL A 17 3.83 -9.54 11.02
N GLN A 18 2.84 -8.69 11.25
CA GLN A 18 1.53 -9.08 11.77
C GLN A 18 0.51 -9.03 10.62
N ILE A 19 -0.15 -10.15 10.37
CA ILE A 19 -1.21 -10.26 9.36
C ILE A 19 -2.56 -10.30 10.07
N VAL A 20 -3.36 -9.26 9.89
CA VAL A 20 -4.70 -9.16 10.48
C VAL A 20 -5.74 -9.50 9.41
N ASN A 21 -6.52 -10.54 9.66
CA ASN A 21 -7.57 -11.04 8.79
C ASN A 21 -8.89 -11.20 9.54
N ARG A 22 -9.97 -11.60 8.84
CA ARG A 22 -11.23 -12.01 9.48
C ARG A 22 -11.10 -13.28 10.31
N SER A 23 -10.08 -14.10 10.02
CA SER A 23 -9.72 -15.30 10.78
C SER A 23 -8.21 -15.33 10.98
N ALA A 24 -7.72 -15.73 12.15
CA ALA A 24 -6.29 -15.87 12.42
C ALA A 24 -5.69 -17.17 11.84
N THR A 25 -6.11 -17.57 10.64
CA THR A 25 -5.63 -18.78 9.99
C THR A 25 -4.24 -18.54 9.38
N PRO A 26 -3.19 -19.21 9.83
CA PRO A 26 -1.86 -19.06 9.27
C PRO A 26 -1.80 -19.46 7.79
N SER A 27 -1.05 -18.69 7.01
CA SER A 27 -0.71 -19.03 5.63
C SER A 27 0.66 -19.71 5.57
N LYS A 28 0.80 -20.69 4.70
CA LYS A 28 2.10 -21.33 4.42
C LYS A 28 3.09 -20.36 3.75
N ASP A 29 2.58 -19.32 3.10
CA ASP A 29 3.39 -18.33 2.40
C ASP A 29 4.13 -17.40 3.36
N HIS A 30 3.66 -17.27 4.61
CA HIS A 30 4.25 -16.40 5.64
C HIS A 30 4.35 -17.15 6.98
N PRO A 31 5.23 -18.16 7.09
CA PRO A 31 5.29 -19.04 8.26
C PRO A 31 5.79 -18.32 9.52
N ASN A 32 6.52 -17.21 9.38
CA ASN A 32 7.08 -16.43 10.49
C ASN A 32 6.21 -15.22 10.88
N ALA A 33 5.10 -14.98 10.20
CA ALA A 33 4.18 -13.89 10.53
C ALA A 33 3.35 -14.23 11.78
N THR A 34 3.01 -13.22 12.56
CA THR A 34 1.96 -13.32 13.57
C THR A 34 0.60 -13.15 12.91
N TYR A 35 -0.34 -14.01 13.21
CA TYR A 35 -1.71 -13.94 12.68
C TYR A 35 -2.68 -13.50 13.77
N SER A 36 -3.49 -12.51 13.46
CA SER A 36 -4.48 -11.91 14.36
C SER A 36 -5.83 -11.77 13.65
N VAL A 37 -6.89 -11.67 14.43
CA VAL A 37 -8.23 -11.37 13.91
C VAL A 37 -8.51 -9.88 13.93
N LEU A 38 -9.45 -9.46 13.10
CA LEU A 38 -9.93 -8.08 13.08
C LEU A 38 -10.44 -7.67 14.49
N GLY A 39 -9.87 -6.59 15.02
CA GLY A 39 -10.15 -6.09 16.36
C GLY A 39 -9.06 -6.40 17.40
N ASP A 40 -8.11 -7.29 17.11
CA ASP A 40 -6.93 -7.49 17.93
C ASP A 40 -5.99 -6.27 17.93
N ASP A 41 -5.06 -6.21 18.89
CA ASP A 41 -4.09 -5.13 18.98
C ASP A 41 -3.10 -5.14 17.80
N LEU A 42 -2.79 -3.94 17.29
CA LEU A 42 -1.79 -3.75 16.25
C LEU A 42 -0.42 -3.55 16.88
N THR A 43 0.51 -4.45 16.56
CA THR A 43 1.87 -4.44 17.13
C THR A 43 2.87 -3.66 16.28
N GLY A 44 2.61 -3.50 14.98
CA GLY A 44 3.49 -2.78 14.06
C GLY A 44 3.31 -1.26 14.12
N ASP A 45 4.37 -0.51 13.81
CA ASP A 45 4.35 0.94 13.68
C ASP A 45 3.85 1.38 12.28
N LEU A 46 4.15 0.59 11.26
CA LEU A 46 3.61 0.75 9.90
C LEU A 46 2.40 -0.17 9.72
N VAL A 47 1.24 0.40 9.46
CA VAL A 47 -0.03 -0.33 9.29
C VAL A 47 -0.49 -0.23 7.84
N VAL A 48 -0.37 -1.32 7.10
CA VAL A 48 -0.73 -1.35 5.66
C VAL A 48 -2.20 -1.70 5.49
N PHE A 49 -2.96 -0.80 4.88
CA PHE A 49 -4.36 -1.04 4.49
C PHE A 49 -4.41 -1.74 3.13
N ALA A 50 -4.15 -3.05 3.14
CA ALA A 50 -4.20 -3.91 1.96
C ALA A 50 -5.62 -4.45 1.70
N ILE A 51 -6.60 -3.55 1.69
CA ILE A 51 -8.04 -3.81 1.58
C ILE A 51 -8.66 -2.90 0.53
N PRO A 52 -9.81 -3.24 -0.06
CA PRO A 52 -10.55 -2.33 -0.93
C PRO A 52 -10.95 -1.04 -0.19
N TYR A 53 -10.93 0.09 -0.89
CA TYR A 53 -11.32 1.39 -0.33
C TYR A 53 -12.69 1.37 0.35
N GLY A 54 -13.68 0.69 -0.23
CA GLY A 54 -15.02 0.56 0.35
C GLY A 54 -15.07 -0.13 1.73
N ALA A 55 -14.00 -0.82 2.14
CA ALA A 55 -13.90 -1.45 3.45
C ALA A 55 -13.31 -0.52 4.55
N TYR A 56 -12.81 0.67 4.19
CA TYR A 56 -12.12 1.57 5.13
C TYR A 56 -12.99 1.97 6.31
N SER A 57 -14.24 2.35 6.08
CA SER A 57 -15.17 2.73 7.17
C SER A 57 -15.32 1.61 8.20
N SER A 58 -15.46 0.36 7.76
CA SER A 58 -15.56 -0.80 8.65
C SER A 58 -14.28 -1.01 9.45
N ILE A 59 -13.11 -0.91 8.82
CA ILE A 59 -11.81 -1.07 9.49
C ILE A 59 -11.56 0.06 10.49
N LEU A 60 -11.89 1.28 10.14
CA LEU A 60 -11.77 2.43 11.04
C LEU A 60 -12.70 2.32 12.25
N GLY A 61 -13.84 1.66 12.11
CA GLY A 61 -14.71 1.31 13.25
C GLY A 61 -14.02 0.49 14.33
N HIS A 62 -13.05 -0.35 13.94
CA HIS A 62 -12.25 -1.16 14.88
C HIS A 62 -10.98 -0.46 15.37
N TYR A 63 -10.32 0.32 14.50
CA TYR A 63 -8.94 0.73 14.74
C TYR A 63 -8.68 2.22 14.85
N ARG A 64 -9.62 3.11 14.46
CA ARG A 64 -9.38 4.56 14.44
C ARG A 64 -8.71 5.10 15.72
N ASN A 65 -9.21 4.69 16.89
CA ASN A 65 -8.70 5.15 18.19
C ASN A 65 -7.48 4.34 18.70
N ARG A 66 -6.99 3.39 17.91
CA ARG A 66 -5.87 2.50 18.24
C ARG A 66 -4.67 2.71 17.30
N LEU A 67 -4.79 3.67 16.38
CA LEU A 67 -3.76 4.02 15.41
C LEU A 67 -2.87 5.19 15.87
N GLY A 68 -3.13 5.78 17.03
CA GLY A 68 -2.32 6.88 17.57
C GLY A 68 -0.84 6.57 17.57
N GLY A 69 -0.01 7.49 17.08
CA GLY A 69 1.44 7.34 16.94
C GLY A 69 1.91 6.36 15.86
N LYS A 70 0.99 5.75 15.09
CA LYS A 70 1.34 4.84 13.98
C LYS A 70 1.30 5.55 12.63
N VAL A 71 1.83 4.88 11.62
CA VAL A 71 1.78 5.33 10.22
C VAL A 71 0.92 4.37 9.41
N VAL A 72 -0.17 4.87 8.86
CA VAL A 72 -1.04 4.10 7.96
C VAL A 72 -0.57 4.25 6.53
N ILE A 73 -0.37 3.14 5.84
CA ILE A 73 0.00 3.08 4.43
C ILE A 73 -1.22 2.64 3.62
N ASP A 74 -1.78 3.57 2.85
CA ASP A 74 -2.85 3.30 1.90
C ASP A 74 -2.28 2.79 0.57
N ILE A 75 -2.72 1.60 0.15
CA ILE A 75 -2.28 1.00 -1.12
C ILE A 75 -3.41 0.95 -2.16
N SER A 76 -4.57 1.51 -1.89
CA SER A 76 -5.73 1.32 -2.74
C SER A 76 -5.67 2.13 -4.04
N ASN A 77 -6.34 1.62 -5.05
CA ASN A 77 -6.75 2.36 -6.23
C ASN A 77 -8.28 2.31 -6.28
N PRO A 78 -8.97 3.44 -6.12
CA PRO A 78 -10.44 3.48 -6.11
C PRO A 78 -10.98 3.42 -7.54
N ILE A 79 -11.09 2.22 -8.07
CA ILE A 79 -11.54 1.96 -9.43
C ILE A 79 -12.78 1.09 -9.40
N ASP A 80 -13.79 1.46 -10.14
CA ASP A 80 -14.86 0.56 -10.53
C ASP A 80 -14.31 -0.37 -11.64
N PHE A 81 -14.16 -1.65 -11.32
CA PHE A 81 -13.64 -2.64 -12.27
C PHE A 81 -14.58 -2.97 -13.42
N THR A 82 -15.82 -2.47 -13.40
CA THR A 82 -16.79 -2.65 -14.49
C THR A 82 -16.63 -1.55 -15.53
N THR A 83 -16.50 -0.31 -15.08
CA THR A 83 -16.41 0.89 -15.94
C THR A 83 -14.97 1.36 -16.15
N TYR A 84 -14.06 0.93 -15.30
CA TYR A 84 -12.70 1.47 -15.19
C TYR A 84 -12.68 2.98 -14.94
N GLU A 85 -13.64 3.47 -14.17
CA GLU A 85 -13.72 4.88 -13.78
C GLU A 85 -13.43 5.08 -12.29
N GLN A 86 -12.93 6.24 -11.96
CA GLN A 86 -12.75 6.65 -10.58
C GLN A 86 -14.10 7.14 -10.02
N PRO A 87 -14.45 6.84 -8.76
CA PRO A 87 -15.63 7.37 -8.12
C PRO A 87 -15.66 8.90 -8.16
N GLU A 88 -16.81 9.48 -8.49
CA GLU A 88 -17.01 10.95 -8.60
C GLU A 88 -16.54 11.69 -7.34
N ALA A 89 -16.80 11.11 -6.15
CA ALA A 89 -16.40 11.68 -4.86
C ALA A 89 -14.88 11.86 -4.71
N LEU A 90 -14.07 11.13 -5.49
CA LEU A 90 -12.61 11.19 -5.44
C LEU A 90 -11.99 11.94 -6.62
N ARG A 91 -12.79 12.50 -7.53
CA ARG A 91 -12.31 13.20 -8.74
C ARG A 91 -11.27 14.30 -8.44
N ASN A 92 -11.45 15.01 -7.33
CA ASN A 92 -10.53 16.07 -6.87
C ASN A 92 -9.76 15.71 -5.60
N SER A 93 -9.79 14.45 -5.19
CA SER A 93 -9.15 13.92 -3.98
C SER A 93 -8.42 12.61 -4.27
N SER A 94 -8.09 11.88 -3.24
CA SER A 94 -7.56 10.51 -3.29
C SER A 94 -8.02 9.73 -2.07
N THR A 95 -7.94 8.41 -2.11
CA THR A 95 -8.25 7.58 -0.95
C THR A 95 -7.40 7.91 0.27
N ALA A 96 -6.10 8.21 0.06
CA ALA A 96 -5.19 8.58 1.15
C ALA A 96 -5.55 9.94 1.78
N LEU A 97 -5.96 10.93 0.98
CA LEU A 97 -6.41 12.23 1.49
C LEU A 97 -7.73 12.11 2.27
N GLU A 98 -8.67 11.30 1.78
CA GLU A 98 -9.93 11.06 2.49
C GLU A 98 -9.72 10.22 3.75
N LEU A 99 -8.77 9.30 3.75
CA LEU A 99 -8.37 8.54 4.93
C LEU A 99 -7.76 9.47 6.00
N ALA A 100 -6.86 10.36 5.62
CA ALA A 100 -6.21 11.31 6.54
C ALA A 100 -7.22 12.21 7.27
N LYS A 101 -8.31 12.61 6.61
CA LYS A 101 -9.39 13.40 7.24
C LYS A 101 -10.16 12.63 8.33
N GLN A 102 -10.13 11.30 8.29
CA GLN A 102 -10.87 10.44 9.21
C GLN A 102 -10.02 9.97 10.39
N LEU A 103 -8.71 10.14 10.34
CA LEU A 103 -7.77 9.69 11.35
C LEU A 103 -7.44 10.79 12.37
N PRO A 104 -7.03 10.44 13.61
CA PRO A 104 -6.45 11.39 14.55
C PRO A 104 -5.22 12.10 13.98
N GLN A 105 -4.92 13.29 14.47
CA GLN A 105 -3.81 14.13 13.95
C GLN A 105 -2.42 13.55 14.18
N ASP A 106 -2.27 12.69 15.18
CA ASP A 106 -1.03 11.98 15.52
C ASP A 106 -0.81 10.70 14.70
N VAL A 107 -1.71 10.39 13.76
CA VAL A 107 -1.56 9.26 12.82
C VAL A 107 -0.95 9.75 11.52
N GLY A 108 0.23 9.23 11.18
CA GLY A 108 0.84 9.48 9.88
C GLY A 108 0.07 8.75 8.75
N VAL A 109 -0.06 9.39 7.58
CA VAL A 109 -0.64 8.73 6.40
C VAL A 109 0.34 8.81 5.24
N LEU A 110 0.62 7.66 4.64
CA LEU A 110 1.38 7.54 3.41
C LEU A 110 0.53 6.85 2.33
N LYS A 111 0.73 7.24 1.10
CA LYS A 111 0.30 6.50 -0.09
C LYS A 111 1.49 5.76 -0.66
N ALA A 112 1.40 4.44 -0.84
CA ALA A 112 2.49 3.65 -1.44
C ALA A 112 1.95 2.38 -2.11
N PHE A 113 2.78 1.68 -2.90
CA PHE A 113 2.50 0.39 -3.55
C PHE A 113 1.34 0.38 -4.55
N ASN A 114 0.49 1.38 -4.58
CA ASN A 114 -0.69 1.43 -5.46
C ASN A 114 -0.34 1.51 -6.95
N ALA A 115 0.85 2.01 -7.29
CA ALA A 115 1.40 2.05 -8.65
C ALA A 115 2.24 0.80 -9.01
N ASN A 116 2.26 -0.22 -8.15
CA ASN A 116 2.92 -1.49 -8.39
C ASN A 116 1.89 -2.61 -8.59
N LEU A 117 2.27 -3.62 -9.36
CA LEU A 117 1.55 -4.90 -9.44
C LEU A 117 2.22 -5.92 -8.51
N ALA A 118 1.43 -6.85 -7.96
CA ALA A 118 1.92 -7.79 -6.96
C ALA A 118 3.15 -8.58 -7.44
N ASP A 119 3.17 -8.99 -8.70
CA ASP A 119 4.24 -9.82 -9.26
C ASP A 119 5.55 -9.03 -9.35
N THR A 120 5.53 -7.73 -9.67
CA THR A 120 6.73 -6.88 -9.66
C THR A 120 7.29 -6.66 -8.25
N LEU A 121 6.45 -6.69 -7.23
CA LEU A 121 6.88 -6.63 -5.83
C LEU A 121 7.49 -7.96 -5.37
N ILE A 122 6.91 -9.09 -5.77
CA ILE A 122 7.42 -10.43 -5.43
C ILE A 122 8.78 -10.69 -6.08
N THR A 123 8.90 -10.40 -7.38
CA THR A 123 10.17 -10.57 -8.12
C THR A 123 11.20 -9.49 -7.79
N ARG A 124 10.76 -8.35 -7.29
CA ARG A 124 11.56 -7.12 -7.05
C ARG A 124 12.18 -6.56 -8.33
N THR A 125 11.70 -7.01 -9.47
CA THR A 125 12.14 -6.57 -10.79
C THR A 125 10.96 -6.18 -11.68
N ASN A 126 11.19 -5.23 -12.57
CA ASN A 126 10.30 -4.86 -13.66
C ASN A 126 11.12 -4.92 -14.95
N GLY A 127 10.99 -6.02 -15.68
CA GLY A 127 11.93 -6.38 -16.74
C GLY A 127 13.34 -6.58 -16.17
N THR A 128 14.31 -5.84 -16.68
CA THR A 128 15.73 -5.89 -16.27
C THR A 128 16.07 -4.91 -15.15
N THR A 129 15.10 -4.10 -14.69
CA THR A 129 15.33 -3.05 -13.71
C THR A 129 14.78 -3.43 -12.34
N THR A 130 15.38 -2.90 -11.27
CA THR A 130 14.84 -3.03 -9.91
C THR A 130 13.47 -2.34 -9.81
N THR A 131 12.50 -3.02 -9.21
CA THR A 131 11.17 -2.43 -8.97
C THR A 131 11.28 -1.18 -8.12
N THR A 132 10.67 -0.12 -8.59
CA THR A 132 10.55 1.15 -7.87
C THR A 132 9.19 1.24 -7.18
N VAL A 133 9.20 1.53 -5.89
CA VAL A 133 8.00 1.89 -5.13
C VAL A 133 7.97 3.40 -4.99
N LEU A 134 6.96 4.02 -5.60
CA LEU A 134 6.65 5.44 -5.42
C LEU A 134 5.79 5.57 -4.16
N PHE A 135 6.09 6.57 -3.33
CA PHE A 135 5.26 6.89 -2.17
C PHE A 135 5.13 8.40 -1.96
N ALA A 136 4.08 8.82 -1.26
CA ALA A 136 3.82 10.20 -0.91
C ALA A 136 3.22 10.30 0.50
N GLY A 137 3.51 11.38 1.22
CA GLY A 137 2.98 11.65 2.54
C GLY A 137 3.64 12.83 3.20
N ASP A 138 3.12 13.23 4.37
CA ASP A 138 3.63 14.38 5.12
C ASP A 138 4.33 13.98 6.44
N HIS A 139 4.30 12.68 6.80
CA HIS A 139 4.92 12.16 8.02
C HIS A 139 6.37 11.75 7.77
N ALA A 140 7.32 12.58 8.20
CA ALA A 140 8.74 12.44 7.88
C ALA A 140 9.35 11.10 8.35
N GLU A 141 9.12 10.73 9.63
CA GLU A 141 9.64 9.49 10.19
C GLU A 141 9.05 8.25 9.48
N GLY A 142 7.76 8.29 9.12
CA GLY A 142 7.13 7.23 8.35
C GLY A 142 7.73 7.06 6.96
N LYS A 143 8.09 8.16 6.30
CA LYS A 143 8.80 8.13 5.01
C LYS A 143 10.18 7.50 5.13
N ILE A 144 10.91 7.84 6.19
CA ILE A 144 12.23 7.26 6.48
C ILE A 144 12.08 5.76 6.72
N ALA A 145 11.19 5.35 7.62
CA ALA A 145 10.95 3.95 7.96
C ALA A 145 10.55 3.12 6.72
N LEU A 146 9.65 3.64 5.88
CA LEU A 146 9.26 2.97 4.63
C LEU A 146 10.43 2.88 3.65
N THR A 147 11.23 3.95 3.52
CA THR A 147 12.41 3.97 2.64
C THR A 147 13.43 2.92 3.04
N ASP A 148 13.74 2.82 4.34
CA ASP A 148 14.72 1.87 4.86
C ASP A 148 14.23 0.42 4.71
N LEU A 149 12.96 0.17 4.98
CA LEU A 149 12.32 -1.13 4.76
C LEU A 149 12.39 -1.56 3.29
N LEU A 150 12.06 -0.67 2.35
CA LEU A 150 12.09 -0.96 0.93
C LEU A 150 13.51 -1.24 0.43
N LYS A 151 14.49 -0.44 0.87
CA LYS A 151 15.90 -0.64 0.52
C LYS A 151 16.44 -1.96 1.09
N ALA A 152 16.13 -2.28 2.34
CA ALA A 152 16.52 -3.54 2.96
C ALA A 152 15.95 -4.76 2.22
N ALA A 153 14.75 -4.64 1.66
CA ALA A 153 14.14 -5.67 0.81
C ALA A 153 14.68 -5.70 -0.64
N GLY A 154 15.63 -4.83 -0.99
CA GLY A 154 16.21 -4.77 -2.34
C GLY A 154 15.32 -4.07 -3.38
N LEU A 155 14.45 -3.16 -2.94
CA LEU A 155 13.60 -2.33 -3.78
C LEU A 155 14.13 -0.90 -3.85
N ARG A 156 13.79 -0.19 -4.92
CA ARG A 156 14.05 1.23 -5.04
C ARG A 156 12.88 2.02 -4.46
N ALA A 157 13.16 2.89 -3.49
CA ALA A 157 12.18 3.77 -2.86
C ALA A 157 12.31 5.19 -3.44
N VAL A 158 11.21 5.81 -3.86
CA VAL A 158 11.20 7.18 -4.39
C VAL A 158 10.07 7.96 -3.75
N ASP A 159 10.44 8.99 -2.99
CA ASP A 159 9.50 9.94 -2.39
C ASP A 159 8.97 10.90 -3.47
N ALA A 160 7.68 10.85 -3.72
CA ALA A 160 6.98 11.73 -4.67
C ALA A 160 6.57 13.08 -4.06
N GLY A 161 6.82 13.29 -2.76
CA GLY A 161 6.50 14.53 -2.06
C GLY A 161 5.36 14.42 -1.05
N PRO A 162 4.59 15.51 -0.85
CA PRO A 162 3.52 15.57 0.15
C PRO A 162 2.35 14.63 -0.21
N LEU A 163 1.48 14.34 0.78
CA LEU A 163 0.33 13.44 0.61
C LEU A 163 -0.59 13.86 -0.55
N GLN A 164 -0.61 15.13 -0.90
CA GLN A 164 -1.30 15.66 -2.08
C GLN A 164 -0.92 14.94 -3.40
N ARG A 165 0.30 14.38 -3.49
CA ARG A 165 0.78 13.60 -4.64
C ARG A 165 0.12 12.22 -4.75
N SER A 166 -0.60 11.76 -3.74
CA SER A 166 -1.38 10.52 -3.81
C SER A 166 -2.35 10.48 -4.98
N ARG A 167 -2.88 11.62 -5.41
CA ARG A 167 -3.74 11.74 -6.60
C ARG A 167 -3.02 11.31 -7.89
N GLN A 168 -1.77 11.78 -8.07
CA GLN A 168 -0.96 11.40 -9.23
C GLN A 168 -0.56 9.93 -9.14
N LEU A 169 -0.25 9.42 -7.95
CA LEU A 169 0.06 7.99 -7.76
C LEU A 169 -1.16 7.11 -8.08
N GLU A 170 -2.37 7.51 -7.70
CA GLU A 170 -3.60 6.81 -8.08
C GLU A 170 -3.84 6.86 -9.59
N ALA A 171 -3.60 8.01 -10.24
CA ALA A 171 -3.72 8.13 -11.69
C ALA A 171 -2.75 7.20 -12.46
N ILE A 172 -1.50 7.07 -11.97
CA ILE A 172 -0.52 6.12 -12.52
C ILE A 172 -1.00 4.68 -12.33
N GLY A 173 -1.41 4.32 -11.13
CA GLY A 173 -1.93 2.97 -10.82
C GLY A 173 -3.17 2.64 -11.66
N PHE A 174 -4.08 3.59 -11.81
CA PHE A 174 -5.26 3.47 -12.66
C PHE A 174 -4.89 3.20 -14.13
N LEU A 175 -4.05 4.06 -14.72
CA LEU A 175 -3.60 3.90 -16.09
C LEU A 175 -2.94 2.53 -16.32
N GLN A 176 -2.09 2.09 -15.39
CA GLN A 176 -1.44 0.79 -15.47
C GLN A 176 -2.45 -0.36 -15.49
N MET A 177 -3.48 -0.30 -14.65
CA MET A 177 -4.53 -1.33 -14.60
C MET A 177 -5.36 -1.35 -15.89
N VAL A 178 -5.71 -0.20 -16.44
CA VAL A 178 -6.44 -0.09 -17.73
C VAL A 178 -5.62 -0.70 -18.86
N LEU A 179 -4.32 -0.40 -18.93
CA LEU A 179 -3.44 -0.94 -19.96
C LEU A 179 -3.29 -2.47 -19.83
N ALA A 180 -3.18 -2.99 -18.60
CA ALA A 180 -3.07 -4.42 -18.36
C ALA A 180 -4.38 -5.15 -18.69
N SER A 181 -5.54 -4.61 -18.27
CA SER A 181 -6.85 -5.21 -18.55
C SER A 181 -7.21 -5.21 -20.02
N SER A 182 -6.73 -4.21 -20.79
CA SER A 182 -6.93 -4.14 -22.23
C SER A 182 -5.90 -4.95 -23.04
N GLY A 183 -5.01 -5.72 -22.39
CA GLY A 183 -3.98 -6.52 -23.03
C GLY A 183 -2.83 -5.73 -23.66
N LYS A 184 -2.73 -4.43 -23.36
CA LYS A 184 -1.63 -3.58 -23.84
C LYS A 184 -0.32 -3.82 -23.09
N THR A 185 -0.41 -4.23 -21.82
CA THR A 185 0.70 -4.64 -20.99
C THR A 185 0.37 -5.95 -20.28
N ARG A 186 1.33 -6.52 -19.56
CA ARG A 186 1.10 -7.72 -18.73
C ARG A 186 0.88 -7.29 -17.27
N PHE A 187 0.21 -8.14 -16.49
CA PHE A 187 0.07 -7.94 -15.04
C PHE A 187 1.37 -8.20 -14.26
N GLU A 188 2.41 -8.74 -14.91
CA GLU A 188 3.75 -8.94 -14.36
C GLU A 188 4.71 -7.79 -14.66
N SER A 189 4.22 -6.71 -15.29
CA SER A 189 5.03 -5.54 -15.66
C SER A 189 4.31 -4.24 -15.28
N GLY A 190 5.07 -3.18 -15.11
CA GLY A 190 4.52 -1.88 -14.74
C GLY A 190 5.39 -0.71 -15.19
N PHE A 191 4.99 0.49 -14.83
CA PHE A 191 5.83 1.67 -15.04
C PHE A 191 7.09 1.57 -14.16
N THR A 192 8.22 1.99 -14.70
CA THR A 192 9.47 2.07 -13.96
C THR A 192 10.14 3.42 -14.18
N LEU A 193 10.84 3.89 -13.17
CA LEU A 193 11.73 5.04 -13.29
C LEU A 193 13.14 4.52 -13.47
N LEU A 194 13.76 4.91 -14.56
CA LEU A 194 15.18 4.68 -14.77
C LEU A 194 16.01 5.65 -13.90
N PRO A 195 17.21 5.28 -13.45
CA PRO A 195 18.10 6.18 -12.70
C PRO A 195 18.57 7.35 -13.54
#